data_3be8ea55c3a52f7ab5f76330be3af066
#
_entry.id   3be8ea55c3a52f7ab5f76330be3af066
#
_cell.length_a   1.000
_cell.length_b   1.000
_cell.length_c   1.000
_cell.angle_alpha   90.00
_cell.angle_beta   90.00
_cell.angle_gamma   90.00
#
_symmetry.space_group_name_H-M   'P 1'
#
loop_
_entity.id
_entity.type
_entity.pdbx_description
1 polymer ?
#
loop_
_entity_poly.entity_id
_entity_poly.type
_entity_poly.pdbx_seq_one_letter_code
_entity_poly.pdbx_strand_id
1 'polypeptide(L)'
;GKKEEILFTDKQPFVILVAGLQGSGKTTSCVKLSRFLKNDNRFPLILAADLQRPAAIKQLKVLAEREEIDVFSMETNDPIDVVSKGIEYANQNSFDTVIIDTAGRLHIDNTLMNQIKEINLVSKPDEILYVVDSMVGQDAIHAANKFNEYLNFSGIMLTKLDGDSRGGAALTIRSVVDKPIKFIGTSEKMDGIDVFHPDR
;
A
#
# COMPACT_ATOMS: atom_id res chain seq x y z
N GLY A 1 -2.21 -2.22 23.75
CA GLY A 1 -3.05 -2.28 22.56
C GLY A 1 -3.15 -3.67 21.99
N LYS A 2 -4.13 -3.87 21.16
CA LYS A 2 -4.29 -5.13 20.46
C LYS A 2 -3.55 -5.09 19.11
N LYS A 3 -3.00 -6.24 18.71
CA LYS A 3 -2.48 -6.45 17.36
C LYS A 3 -3.64 -6.31 16.38
N GLU A 4 -3.46 -5.48 15.36
CA GLU A 4 -4.44 -5.30 14.31
C GLU A 4 -3.89 -5.84 12.99
N GLU A 5 -4.65 -6.70 12.35
CA GLU A 5 -4.31 -7.35 11.10
C GLU A 5 -5.34 -7.03 10.02
N ILE A 6 -5.01 -7.41 8.79
CA ILE A 6 -6.01 -7.39 7.73
C ILE A 6 -7.01 -8.51 8.00
N LEU A 7 -8.29 -8.16 8.04
CA LEU A 7 -9.37 -9.13 8.22
C LEU A 7 -9.87 -9.57 6.85
N PHE A 8 -9.31 -10.67 6.36
CA PHE A 8 -9.72 -11.24 5.09
C PHE A 8 -11.13 -11.85 5.18
N THR A 9 -11.90 -11.66 4.11
CA THR A 9 -13.24 -12.22 3.93
C THR A 9 -13.20 -13.23 2.79
N ASP A 10 -14.34 -13.86 2.48
CA ASP A 10 -14.46 -14.78 1.36
C ASP A 10 -14.56 -14.08 0.00
N LYS A 11 -14.57 -12.75 -0.01
CA LYS A 11 -14.62 -11.97 -1.24
C LYS A 11 -13.37 -12.22 -2.09
N GLN A 12 -13.55 -12.51 -3.38
CA GLN A 12 -12.46 -12.74 -4.33
C GLN A 12 -12.66 -11.89 -5.57
N PRO A 13 -11.64 -11.10 -5.95
CA PRO A 13 -10.45 -10.84 -5.16
C PRO A 13 -10.72 -9.90 -4.00
N PHE A 14 -10.03 -10.11 -2.90
CA PHE A 14 -9.95 -9.15 -1.80
C PHE A 14 -9.04 -8.00 -2.24
N VAL A 15 -9.51 -6.76 -2.17
CA VAL A 15 -8.80 -5.61 -2.75
C VAL A 15 -8.17 -4.75 -1.66
N ILE A 16 -6.86 -4.55 -1.79
CA ILE A 16 -6.08 -3.67 -0.92
C ILE A 16 -5.60 -2.49 -1.75
N LEU A 17 -6.02 -1.29 -1.36
CA LEU A 17 -5.56 -0.04 -1.97
C LEU A 17 -4.39 0.48 -1.16
N VAL A 18 -3.26 0.75 -1.82
CA VAL A 18 -2.06 1.27 -1.16
C VAL A 18 -1.81 2.69 -1.63
N ALA A 19 -1.77 3.62 -0.68
CA ALA A 19 -1.57 5.03 -0.93
C ALA A 19 -0.40 5.57 -0.10
N GLY A 20 0.17 6.68 -0.49
CA GLY A 20 1.27 7.33 0.20
C GLY A 20 1.97 8.36 -0.66
N LEU A 21 2.77 9.21 -0.05
CA LEU A 21 3.55 10.21 -0.75
C LEU A 21 4.71 9.58 -1.54
N GLN A 22 5.23 10.30 -2.51
CA GLN A 22 6.42 9.90 -3.26
C GLN A 22 7.60 9.74 -2.29
N GLY A 23 8.34 8.65 -2.44
CA GLY A 23 9.49 8.35 -1.57
C GLY A 23 9.13 7.67 -0.25
N SER A 24 7.86 7.40 0.01
CA SER A 24 7.43 6.71 1.24
C SER A 24 7.80 5.21 1.26
N GLY A 25 8.23 4.65 0.14
CA GLY A 25 8.49 3.21 0.03
C GLY A 25 7.26 2.40 -0.40
N LYS A 26 6.30 3.05 -1.02
CA LYS A 26 5.02 2.46 -1.38
C LYS A 26 5.15 1.28 -2.35
N THR A 27 5.90 1.43 -3.44
CA THR A 27 6.11 0.36 -4.42
C THR A 27 6.80 -0.85 -3.80
N THR A 28 7.87 -0.62 -3.04
CA THR A 28 8.56 -1.68 -2.30
C THR A 28 7.64 -2.35 -1.29
N SER A 29 6.81 -1.56 -0.61
CA SER A 29 5.83 -2.07 0.36
C SER A 29 4.80 -2.98 -0.29
N CYS A 30 4.36 -2.65 -1.51
CA CYS A 30 3.42 -3.52 -2.26
C CYS A 30 4.03 -4.90 -2.52
N VAL A 31 5.30 -4.96 -2.90
CA VAL A 31 5.99 -6.24 -3.13
C VAL A 31 6.20 -6.99 -1.82
N LYS A 32 6.64 -6.32 -0.78
CA LYS A 32 6.82 -6.92 0.55
C LYS A 32 5.51 -7.49 1.10
N LEU A 33 4.44 -6.74 1.00
CA LEU A 33 3.12 -7.18 1.43
C LEU A 33 2.64 -8.39 0.62
N SER A 34 2.83 -8.35 -0.69
CA SER A 34 2.47 -9.48 -1.56
C SER A 34 3.21 -10.75 -1.18
N ARG A 35 4.52 -10.63 -0.93
CA ARG A 35 5.32 -11.77 -0.49
C ARG A 35 4.84 -12.31 0.86
N PHE A 36 4.56 -11.41 1.80
CA PHE A 36 4.02 -11.77 3.12
C PHE A 36 2.72 -12.56 2.98
N LEU A 37 1.81 -12.09 2.14
CA LEU A 37 0.51 -12.74 1.91
C LEU A 37 0.67 -14.06 1.16
N LYS A 38 1.58 -14.14 0.20
CA LYS A 38 1.88 -15.38 -0.51
C LYS A 38 2.40 -16.46 0.43
N ASN A 39 3.24 -16.09 1.40
CA ASN A 39 3.74 -17.00 2.42
C ASN A 39 2.62 -17.46 3.38
N ASP A 40 1.52 -16.74 3.41
CA ASP A 40 0.31 -17.08 4.18
C ASP A 40 -0.76 -17.72 3.28
N ASN A 41 -0.34 -18.37 2.20
CA ASN A 41 -1.15 -19.13 1.25
C ASN A 41 -2.17 -18.30 0.47
N ARG A 42 -1.91 -17.01 0.26
CA ARG A 42 -2.73 -16.19 -0.64
C ARG A 42 -2.09 -16.07 -2.02
N PHE A 43 -2.91 -15.73 -3.00
CA PHE A 43 -2.51 -15.54 -4.40
C PHE A 43 -2.66 -14.07 -4.79
N PRO A 44 -1.67 -13.22 -4.48
CA PRO A 44 -1.75 -11.79 -4.75
C PRO A 44 -1.37 -11.43 -6.18
N LEU A 45 -2.04 -10.40 -6.71
CA LEU A 45 -1.69 -9.72 -7.94
C LEU A 45 -1.53 -8.23 -7.64
N ILE A 46 -0.40 -7.64 -8.03
CA ILE A 46 -0.20 -6.20 -7.91
C ILE A 46 -0.68 -5.52 -9.19
N LEU A 47 -1.48 -4.46 -9.06
CA LEU A 47 -1.88 -3.62 -10.17
C LEU A 47 -0.98 -2.39 -10.21
N ALA A 48 -0.27 -2.19 -11.33
CA ALA A 48 0.65 -1.07 -11.54
C ALA A 48 -0.12 0.17 -11.97
N ALA A 49 -0.72 0.88 -11.02
CA ALA A 49 -1.55 2.05 -11.28
C ALA A 49 -0.82 3.40 -11.10
N ASP A 50 0.49 3.38 -10.83
CA ASP A 50 1.33 4.59 -10.83
C ASP A 50 1.84 4.85 -12.25
N LEU A 51 1.04 5.53 -13.05
CA LEU A 51 1.32 5.78 -14.47
C LEU A 51 2.17 7.02 -14.74
N GLN A 52 2.36 7.87 -13.74
CA GLN A 52 3.10 9.13 -13.90
C GLN A 52 4.61 8.92 -13.96
N ARG A 53 5.07 7.75 -13.54
CA ARG A 53 6.50 7.42 -13.48
C ARG A 53 6.74 6.09 -14.20
N PRO A 54 7.00 6.11 -15.52
CA PRO A 54 7.23 4.85 -16.28
C PRO A 54 8.37 4.00 -15.71
N ALA A 55 9.40 4.64 -15.17
CA ALA A 55 10.49 3.94 -14.50
C ALA A 55 10.02 3.19 -13.25
N ALA A 56 8.99 3.69 -12.57
CA ALA A 56 8.44 3.05 -11.38
C ALA A 56 7.74 1.73 -11.71
N ILE A 57 7.02 1.66 -12.84
CA ILE A 57 6.39 0.42 -13.29
C ILE A 57 7.46 -0.63 -13.61
N LYS A 58 8.51 -0.23 -14.31
CA LYS A 58 9.63 -1.11 -14.64
C LYS A 58 10.31 -1.63 -13.37
N GLN A 59 10.56 -0.74 -12.41
CA GLN A 59 11.15 -1.11 -11.13
C GLN A 59 10.25 -2.08 -10.37
N LEU A 60 8.95 -1.82 -10.32
CA LEU A 60 7.98 -2.72 -9.69
C LEU A 60 8.05 -4.12 -10.29
N LYS A 61 8.07 -4.22 -11.62
CA LYS A 61 8.15 -5.51 -12.31
C LYS A 61 9.43 -6.27 -11.97
N VAL A 62 10.57 -5.58 -11.91
CA VAL A 62 11.86 -6.19 -11.57
C VAL A 62 11.83 -6.72 -10.13
N LEU A 63 11.36 -5.90 -9.19
CA LEU A 63 11.27 -6.30 -7.78
C LEU A 63 10.31 -7.49 -7.60
N ALA A 64 9.16 -7.42 -8.23
CA ALA A 64 8.13 -8.46 -8.13
C ALA A 64 8.61 -9.79 -8.74
N GLU A 65 9.28 -9.74 -9.88
CA GLU A 65 9.84 -10.94 -10.54
C GLU A 65 10.82 -11.68 -9.64
N ARG A 66 11.68 -10.95 -8.94
CA ARG A 66 12.64 -11.55 -8.00
C ARG A 66 11.94 -12.31 -6.89
N GLU A 67 10.76 -11.88 -6.49
CA GLU A 67 9.99 -12.47 -5.41
C GLU A 67 8.87 -13.40 -5.92
N GLU A 68 8.84 -13.66 -7.22
CA GLU A 68 7.82 -14.49 -7.86
C GLU A 68 6.40 -13.98 -7.62
N ILE A 69 6.22 -12.66 -7.64
CA ILE A 69 4.94 -11.98 -7.48
C ILE A 69 4.47 -11.47 -8.85
N ASP A 70 3.22 -11.73 -9.17
CA ASP A 70 2.61 -11.31 -10.42
C ASP A 70 2.20 -9.84 -10.40
N VAL A 71 2.44 -9.15 -11.51
CA VAL A 71 2.08 -7.75 -11.71
C VAL A 71 1.23 -7.62 -12.96
N PHE A 72 0.11 -6.92 -12.84
CA PHE A 72 -0.69 -6.52 -13.99
C PHE A 72 -0.35 -5.09 -14.36
N SER A 73 -0.04 -4.87 -15.63
CA SER A 73 0.18 -3.54 -16.20
C SER A 73 -0.41 -3.49 -17.60
N MET A 74 -0.71 -2.28 -18.07
CA MET A 74 -1.18 -2.07 -19.43
C MET A 74 -0.78 -0.69 -19.92
N GLU A 75 -0.72 -0.52 -21.24
CA GLU A 75 -0.47 0.78 -21.85
C GLU A 75 -1.74 1.62 -21.81
N THR A 76 -1.75 2.63 -20.95
CA THR A 76 -2.86 3.57 -20.79
C THR A 76 -2.36 4.80 -20.04
N ASN A 77 -3.07 5.91 -20.19
CA ASN A 77 -2.83 7.13 -19.42
C ASN A 77 -3.78 7.25 -18.23
N ASP A 78 -4.73 6.32 -18.11
CA ASP A 78 -5.76 6.38 -17.07
C ASP A 78 -5.59 5.22 -16.09
N PRO A 79 -5.26 5.50 -14.82
CA PRO A 79 -5.12 4.47 -13.80
C PRO A 79 -6.42 3.69 -13.54
N ILE A 80 -7.57 4.27 -13.87
CA ILE A 80 -8.86 3.57 -13.74
C ILE A 80 -8.92 2.36 -14.69
N ASP A 81 -8.34 2.48 -15.89
CA ASP A 81 -8.24 1.35 -16.83
C ASP A 81 -7.45 0.20 -16.21
N VAL A 82 -6.30 0.51 -15.59
CA VAL A 82 -5.46 -0.50 -14.93
C VAL A 82 -6.24 -1.19 -13.82
N VAL A 83 -6.94 -0.41 -13.01
CA VAL A 83 -7.69 -0.94 -11.86
C VAL A 83 -8.85 -1.83 -12.35
N SER A 84 -9.66 -1.34 -13.27
CA SER A 84 -10.81 -2.08 -13.78
C SER A 84 -10.38 -3.38 -14.49
N LYS A 85 -9.44 -3.27 -15.41
CA LYS A 85 -8.94 -4.42 -16.16
C LYS A 85 -8.12 -5.37 -15.28
N GLY A 86 -7.38 -4.84 -14.34
CA GLY A 86 -6.59 -5.64 -13.42
C GLY A 86 -7.44 -6.48 -12.47
N ILE A 87 -8.52 -5.93 -11.95
CA ILE A 87 -9.47 -6.68 -11.10
C ILE A 87 -10.16 -7.78 -11.93
N GLU A 88 -10.57 -7.46 -13.17
CA GLU A 88 -11.14 -8.44 -14.07
C GLU A 88 -10.15 -9.58 -14.37
N TYR A 89 -8.89 -9.23 -14.65
CA TYR A 89 -7.81 -10.19 -14.87
C TYR A 89 -7.60 -11.08 -13.64
N ALA A 90 -7.58 -10.49 -12.45
CA ALA A 90 -7.41 -11.23 -11.20
C ALA A 90 -8.54 -12.26 -11.02
N ASN A 91 -9.77 -11.86 -11.28
CA ASN A 91 -10.93 -12.72 -11.16
C ASN A 91 -10.86 -13.89 -12.16
N GLN A 92 -10.47 -13.62 -13.41
CA GLN A 92 -10.37 -14.63 -14.46
C GLN A 92 -9.21 -15.61 -14.26
N ASN A 93 -8.17 -15.20 -13.53
CA ASN A 93 -6.94 -15.98 -13.36
C ASN A 93 -6.75 -16.50 -11.93
N SER A 94 -7.82 -16.52 -11.15
CA SER A 94 -7.86 -17.13 -9.81
C SER A 94 -6.94 -16.48 -8.78
N PHE A 95 -6.63 -15.19 -8.93
CA PHE A 95 -6.00 -14.43 -7.86
C PHE A 95 -7.04 -14.10 -6.80
N ASP A 96 -6.74 -14.35 -5.55
CA ASP A 96 -7.67 -14.10 -4.44
C ASP A 96 -7.44 -12.74 -3.77
N THR A 97 -6.34 -12.07 -4.10
CA THR A 97 -5.96 -10.79 -3.52
C THR A 97 -5.41 -9.87 -4.61
N VAL A 98 -5.85 -8.63 -4.58
CA VAL A 98 -5.35 -7.57 -5.46
C VAL A 98 -4.75 -6.46 -4.60
N ILE A 99 -3.54 -6.02 -4.95
CA ILE A 99 -2.87 -4.93 -4.29
C ILE A 99 -2.66 -3.82 -5.32
N ILE A 100 -3.26 -2.65 -5.10
CA ILE A 100 -3.20 -1.54 -6.04
C ILE A 100 -2.09 -0.58 -5.62
N ASP A 101 -1.04 -0.47 -6.44
CA ASP A 101 0.04 0.50 -6.27
C ASP A 101 -0.34 1.80 -6.97
N THR A 102 -0.77 2.79 -6.19
CA THR A 102 -1.25 4.07 -6.72
C THR A 102 -0.11 5.08 -6.88
N ALA A 103 -0.38 6.13 -7.66
CA ALA A 103 0.56 7.23 -7.82
C ALA A 103 0.81 7.94 -6.48
N GLY A 104 2.03 8.42 -6.30
CA GLY A 104 2.40 9.29 -5.20
C GLY A 104 3.05 10.56 -5.74
N ARG A 105 2.85 11.67 -5.02
CA ARG A 105 3.51 12.95 -5.30
C ARG A 105 4.26 13.41 -4.07
N LEU A 106 5.16 14.39 -4.24
CA LEU A 106 5.92 14.97 -3.13
C LEU A 106 5.01 15.62 -2.11
N HIS A 107 3.91 16.22 -2.58
CA HIS A 107 2.92 16.89 -1.76
C HIS A 107 1.51 16.44 -2.16
N ILE A 108 0.57 16.57 -1.25
CA ILE A 108 -0.83 16.34 -1.54
C ILE A 108 -1.35 17.51 -2.39
N ASP A 109 -1.91 17.18 -3.56
CA ASP A 109 -2.60 18.14 -4.41
C ASP A 109 -3.97 17.60 -4.82
N ASN A 110 -4.80 18.46 -5.37
CA ASN A 110 -6.17 18.10 -5.76
C ASN A 110 -6.20 17.04 -6.87
N THR A 111 -5.25 17.09 -7.79
CA THR A 111 -5.17 16.12 -8.90
C THR A 111 -4.95 14.72 -8.36
N LEU A 112 -3.98 14.57 -7.46
CA LEU A 112 -3.69 13.29 -6.81
C LEU A 112 -4.90 12.79 -6.03
N MET A 113 -5.49 13.65 -5.22
CA MET A 113 -6.62 13.25 -4.36
C MET A 113 -7.84 12.85 -5.18
N ASN A 114 -8.16 13.58 -6.26
CA ASN A 114 -9.26 13.23 -7.14
C ASN A 114 -9.03 11.87 -7.83
N GLN A 115 -7.81 11.62 -8.28
CA GLN A 115 -7.45 10.35 -8.91
C GLN A 115 -7.61 9.17 -7.93
N ILE A 116 -7.10 9.33 -6.71
CA ILE A 116 -7.20 8.28 -5.69
C ILE A 116 -8.65 8.04 -5.26
N LYS A 117 -9.45 9.10 -5.18
CA LYS A 117 -10.89 8.98 -4.93
C LYS A 117 -11.60 8.17 -6.01
N GLU A 118 -11.28 8.40 -7.28
CA GLU A 118 -11.86 7.64 -8.38
C GLU A 118 -11.45 6.16 -8.29
N ILE A 119 -10.17 5.90 -8.03
CA ILE A 119 -9.69 4.53 -7.84
C ILE A 119 -10.43 3.84 -6.69
N ASN A 120 -10.63 4.56 -5.58
CA ASN A 120 -11.38 4.06 -4.44
C ASN A 120 -12.81 3.69 -4.82
N LEU A 121 -13.49 4.55 -5.56
CA LEU A 121 -14.87 4.30 -5.99
C LEU A 121 -14.99 3.11 -6.93
N VAL A 122 -14.06 2.96 -7.87
CA VAL A 122 -14.08 1.89 -8.86
C VAL A 122 -13.66 0.55 -8.27
N SER A 123 -12.62 0.54 -7.45
CA SER A 123 -12.06 -0.69 -6.91
C SER A 123 -12.82 -1.24 -5.71
N LYS A 124 -13.56 -0.38 -5.00
CA LYS A 124 -14.27 -0.75 -3.76
C LYS A 124 -13.36 -1.57 -2.83
N PRO A 125 -12.25 -0.98 -2.35
CA PRO A 125 -11.27 -1.73 -1.60
C PRO A 125 -11.84 -2.23 -0.27
N ASP A 126 -11.37 -3.39 0.14
CA ASP A 126 -11.70 -4.00 1.43
C ASP A 126 -10.76 -3.52 2.52
N GLU A 127 -9.57 -3.08 2.12
CA GLU A 127 -8.54 -2.51 2.99
C GLU A 127 -7.87 -1.36 2.26
N ILE A 128 -7.64 -0.25 2.96
CA ILE A 128 -6.85 0.88 2.47
C ILE A 128 -5.68 1.08 3.41
N LEU A 129 -4.46 0.87 2.90
CA LEU A 129 -3.24 1.04 3.67
C LEU A 129 -2.53 2.32 3.24
N TYR A 130 -2.23 3.16 4.21
CA TYR A 130 -1.42 4.35 4.00
C TYR A 130 0.03 4.08 4.42
N VAL A 131 0.96 4.26 3.49
CA VAL A 131 2.38 3.99 3.70
C VAL A 131 3.08 5.28 4.12
N VAL A 132 3.76 5.24 5.25
CA VAL A 132 4.48 6.37 5.83
C VAL A 132 5.92 5.97 6.12
N ASP A 133 6.87 6.80 5.67
CA ASP A 133 8.26 6.68 6.05
C ASP A 133 8.43 7.15 7.51
N SER A 134 8.93 6.28 8.38
CA SER A 134 9.11 6.58 9.79
C SER A 134 10.15 7.67 10.07
N MET A 135 10.99 7.95 9.08
CA MET A 135 12.09 8.94 9.19
C MET A 135 11.63 10.37 8.86
N VAL A 136 10.39 10.56 8.38
CA VAL A 136 9.89 11.86 7.98
C VAL A 136 9.32 12.65 9.16
N GLY A 137 9.31 13.97 9.02
CA GLY A 137 8.88 14.88 10.07
C GLY A 137 7.38 15.18 10.05
N GLN A 138 7.03 16.29 10.66
CA GLN A 138 5.64 16.75 10.86
C GLN A 138 4.83 16.85 9.56
N ASP A 139 5.45 17.26 8.46
CA ASP A 139 4.74 17.44 7.18
C ASP A 139 4.12 16.14 6.68
N ALA A 140 4.81 15.02 6.85
CA ALA A 140 4.29 13.73 6.44
C ALA A 140 3.14 13.25 7.33
N ILE A 141 3.17 13.62 8.60
CA ILE A 141 2.08 13.33 9.55
C ILE A 141 0.84 14.15 9.18
N HIS A 142 1.01 15.43 8.85
CA HIS A 142 -0.09 16.26 8.37
C HIS A 142 -0.66 15.74 7.06
N ALA A 143 0.20 15.26 6.15
CA ALA A 143 -0.23 14.63 4.92
C ALA A 143 -1.06 13.38 5.19
N ALA A 144 -0.65 12.54 6.13
CA ALA A 144 -1.41 11.34 6.52
C ALA A 144 -2.80 11.71 7.01
N ASN A 145 -2.91 12.74 7.85
CA ASN A 145 -4.20 13.21 8.34
C ASN A 145 -5.10 13.69 7.20
N LYS A 146 -4.54 14.42 6.26
CA LYS A 146 -5.29 14.92 5.10
C LYS A 146 -5.75 13.78 4.19
N PHE A 147 -4.91 12.79 3.92
CA PHE A 147 -5.31 11.58 3.21
C PHE A 147 -6.47 10.87 3.92
N ASN A 148 -6.42 10.80 5.25
CA ASN A 148 -7.47 10.17 6.03
C ASN A 148 -8.82 10.87 5.89
N GLU A 149 -8.83 12.19 5.75
CA GLU A 149 -10.04 12.97 5.50
C GLU A 149 -10.69 12.60 4.16
N TYR A 150 -9.88 12.30 3.14
CA TYR A 150 -10.37 11.98 1.80
C TYR A 150 -10.72 10.51 1.62
N LEU A 151 -9.93 9.60 2.16
CA LEU A 151 -10.06 8.17 1.89
C LEU A 151 -10.56 7.36 3.07
N ASN A 152 -10.47 7.90 4.28
CA ASN A 152 -10.78 7.14 5.49
C ASN A 152 -10.06 5.77 5.46
N PHE A 153 -8.73 5.79 5.34
CA PHE A 153 -7.96 4.56 5.25
C PHE A 153 -8.10 3.71 6.53
N SER A 154 -7.93 2.41 6.39
CA SER A 154 -8.20 1.44 7.47
C SER A 154 -6.95 1.08 8.27
N GLY A 155 -5.77 1.30 7.72
CA GLY A 155 -4.53 0.97 8.41
C GLY A 155 -3.33 1.71 7.87
N ILE A 156 -2.26 1.68 8.66
CA ILE A 156 -0.98 2.32 8.36
C ILE A 156 0.10 1.26 8.24
N MET A 157 0.99 1.46 7.28
CA MET A 157 2.23 0.71 7.16
C MET A 157 3.40 1.67 7.34
N LEU A 158 4.22 1.44 8.36
CA LEU A 158 5.43 2.22 8.60
C LEU A 158 6.61 1.59 7.88
N THR A 159 7.39 2.41 7.18
CA THR A 159 8.59 1.94 6.47
C THR A 159 9.86 2.50 7.09
N LYS A 160 11.00 1.92 6.73
CA LYS A 160 12.34 2.37 7.14
C LYS A 160 12.54 2.39 8.66
N LEU A 161 11.94 1.42 9.34
CA LEU A 161 12.08 1.27 10.78
C LEU A 161 13.30 0.40 11.11
N ASP A 162 14.30 1.03 11.73
CA ASP A 162 15.48 0.33 12.24
C ASP A 162 15.51 0.46 13.76
N GLY A 163 15.46 -0.68 14.45
CA GLY A 163 15.72 -0.77 15.88
C GLY A 163 14.84 0.09 16.76
N ASP A 164 15.45 0.97 17.56
CA ASP A 164 14.84 1.68 18.70
C ASP A 164 13.91 2.84 18.32
N SER A 165 13.89 3.28 17.07
CA SER A 165 13.02 4.38 16.62
C SER A 165 11.56 3.97 16.44
N ARG A 166 11.27 2.69 16.51
CA ARG A 166 10.00 2.04 16.25
C ARG A 166 8.84 2.61 17.08
N GLY A 167 9.02 2.70 18.38
CA GLY A 167 8.00 3.16 19.31
C GLY A 167 7.66 4.63 19.14
N GLY A 168 8.67 5.47 18.89
CA GLY A 168 8.48 6.91 18.73
C GLY A 168 7.66 7.25 17.49
N ALA A 169 7.99 6.64 16.35
CA ALA A 169 7.25 6.85 15.10
C ALA A 169 5.80 6.39 15.23
N ALA A 170 5.57 5.22 15.81
CA ALA A 170 4.24 4.69 16.01
C ALA A 170 3.38 5.59 16.90
N LEU A 171 3.92 6.06 18.00
CA LEU A 171 3.22 6.96 18.91
C LEU A 171 2.89 8.29 18.24
N THR A 172 3.83 8.86 17.49
CA THR A 172 3.63 10.14 16.81
C THR A 172 2.52 10.04 15.75
N ILE A 173 2.56 9.03 14.90
CA ILE A 173 1.55 8.88 13.86
C ILE A 173 0.17 8.62 14.43
N ARG A 174 0.05 7.82 15.48
CA ARG A 174 -1.23 7.52 16.13
C ARG A 174 -1.80 8.71 16.89
N SER A 175 -0.96 9.62 17.37
CA SER A 175 -1.44 10.82 18.06
C SER A 175 -2.14 11.80 17.13
N VAL A 176 -1.82 11.75 15.83
CA VAL A 176 -2.38 12.66 14.83
C VAL A 176 -3.47 11.98 14.00
N VAL A 177 -3.27 10.71 13.67
CA VAL A 177 -4.18 9.92 12.83
C VAL A 177 -4.69 8.74 13.66
N ASP A 178 -5.99 8.75 13.97
CA ASP A 178 -6.60 7.71 14.78
C ASP A 178 -6.88 6.46 13.94
N LYS A 179 -5.81 5.82 13.48
CA LYS A 179 -5.86 4.60 12.68
C LYS A 179 -4.80 3.61 13.16
N PRO A 180 -5.08 2.31 13.08
CA PRO A 180 -4.12 1.30 13.53
C PRO A 180 -2.93 1.17 12.60
N ILE A 181 -1.76 0.93 13.19
CA ILE A 181 -0.59 0.50 12.44
C ILE A 181 -0.70 -1.01 12.30
N LYS A 182 -0.74 -1.49 11.06
CA LYS A 182 -0.91 -2.92 10.78
C LYS A 182 0.41 -3.60 10.42
N PHE A 183 1.31 -2.90 9.73
CA PHE A 183 2.58 -3.45 9.29
C PHE A 183 3.72 -2.49 9.51
N ILE A 184 4.91 -3.05 9.66
CA ILE A 184 6.17 -2.31 9.70
C ILE A 184 7.15 -2.93 8.70
N GLY A 185 7.84 -2.08 7.95
CA GLY A 185 8.96 -2.47 7.10
C GLY A 185 10.27 -2.21 7.83
N THR A 186 11.02 -3.29 8.10
CA THR A 186 12.17 -3.24 8.99
C THR A 186 13.51 -3.23 8.27
N SER A 187 13.55 -3.46 6.96
CA SER A 187 14.79 -3.46 6.19
C SER A 187 14.51 -3.21 4.72
N GLU A 188 15.58 -3.01 3.94
CA GLU A 188 15.48 -2.92 2.49
C GLU A 188 15.27 -4.30 1.83
N LYS A 189 15.45 -5.38 2.57
CA LYS A 189 15.20 -6.74 2.08
C LYS A 189 13.71 -6.99 1.93
N MET A 190 13.34 -7.80 0.93
CA MET A 190 11.93 -8.08 0.64
C MET A 190 11.21 -8.86 1.72
N ASP A 191 11.92 -9.58 2.56
CA ASP A 191 11.35 -10.26 3.74
C ASP A 191 11.26 -9.36 4.97
N GLY A 192 11.68 -8.09 4.86
CA GLY A 192 11.67 -7.12 5.94
C GLY A 192 10.30 -6.48 6.18
N ILE A 193 9.28 -7.29 6.37
CA ILE A 193 7.94 -6.85 6.76
C ILE A 193 7.47 -7.67 7.95
N ASP A 194 6.79 -7.02 8.86
CA ASP A 194 6.22 -7.70 10.02
C ASP A 194 4.88 -7.04 10.40
N VAL A 195 4.03 -7.81 11.06
CA VAL A 195 2.81 -7.28 11.64
C VAL A 195 3.18 -6.46 12.87
N PHE A 196 2.55 -5.31 13.00
CA PHE A 196 2.82 -4.44 14.14
C PHE A 196 2.22 -4.99 15.43
N HIS A 197 3.07 -5.06 16.47
CA HIS A 197 2.68 -5.49 17.81
C HIS A 197 2.82 -4.29 18.76
N PRO A 198 1.73 -3.67 19.23
CA PRO A 198 1.80 -2.47 20.06
C PRO A 198 2.56 -2.65 21.37
N ASP A 199 2.64 -3.89 21.85
CA ASP A 199 3.26 -4.23 23.15
C ASP A 199 4.76 -4.52 23.06
N ARG A 200 5.40 -4.32 21.89
CA ARG A 200 6.83 -4.56 21.69
C ARG A 200 7.59 -3.26 21.47
#